data_efe3efe42d248633a8c42a7de19a19c5
#
_entry.id   efe3efe42d248633a8c42a7de19a19c5
#
_cell.length_a   1.000
_cell.length_b   1.000
_cell.length_c   1.000
_cell.angle_alpha   90.00
_cell.angle_beta   90.00
_cell.angle_gamma   90.00
#
_symmetry.space_group_name_H-M   'P 1'
#
loop_
_entity.id
_entity.type
_entity.pdbx_description
1 polymer ?
#
loop_
_entity_poly.entity_id
_entity_poly.type
_entity_poly.pdbx_seq_one_letter_code
_entity_poly.pdbx_strand_id
1 'polypeptide(L)'
;QSAEDALMTNKSGAELLVSPIDELKNVARADIWVQVNWSENLVAGGSKKALTFTMQGLDAYNDKQVAGASGTGNAVFTSQAQTSIMLEELVVGHMEPFTKQLTSYFKILEEEGRQIIAHIKVFDDFDGDLENDYDGYELGEIIEEWMADNTVNGKFNTVIATENHMLFENVCIPLQNEKGRDMDARRWIRELQRMLRDEYEIESKLTTKGLGEATLIMGSK
;
A
#
# COMPACT_ATOMS: atom_id res chain seq x y z
N GLN A 1 -4.08 -15.29 -15.80
CA GLN A 1 -5.00 -14.70 -14.82
C GLN A 1 -4.24 -13.59 -14.11
N SER A 2 -4.78 -12.38 -14.08
CA SER A 2 -4.15 -11.26 -13.39
C SER A 2 -4.28 -11.43 -11.87
N ALA A 3 -3.43 -10.76 -11.09
CA ALA A 3 -3.57 -10.73 -9.63
C ALA A 3 -4.94 -10.16 -9.21
N GLU A 4 -5.53 -9.29 -10.03
CA GLU A 4 -6.88 -8.76 -9.84
C GLU A 4 -7.96 -9.84 -10.00
N ASP A 5 -7.80 -10.79 -10.95
CA ASP A 5 -8.75 -11.92 -11.10
C ASP A 5 -8.71 -12.87 -9.89
N ALA A 6 -7.54 -13.03 -9.26
CA ALA A 6 -7.41 -13.83 -8.04
C ALA A 6 -8.07 -13.17 -6.82
N LEU A 7 -8.06 -11.82 -6.76
CA LEU A 7 -8.77 -11.05 -5.74
C LEU A 7 -10.29 -11.08 -5.91
N MET A 8 -10.78 -11.39 -7.11
CA MET A 8 -12.20 -11.44 -7.45
C MET A 8 -12.84 -12.81 -7.22
N THR A 9 -12.06 -13.84 -6.86
CA THR A 9 -12.63 -15.17 -6.61
C THR A 9 -13.07 -15.33 -5.16
N ASN A 10 -14.29 -15.80 -4.96
CA ASN A 10 -14.83 -16.18 -3.67
C ASN A 10 -14.70 -17.70 -3.38
N LYS A 11 -13.97 -18.42 -4.23
CA LYS A 11 -13.81 -19.87 -4.04
C LYS A 11 -12.80 -20.16 -2.94
N SER A 12 -13.16 -21.04 -2.04
CA SER A 12 -12.29 -21.56 -0.99
C SER A 12 -11.02 -22.19 -1.61
N GLY A 13 -9.85 -21.88 -1.04
CA GLY A 13 -8.57 -22.40 -1.52
C GLY A 13 -7.91 -21.63 -2.66
N ALA A 14 -8.47 -20.51 -3.10
CA ALA A 14 -7.78 -19.62 -4.04
C ALA A 14 -6.54 -19.01 -3.40
N GLU A 15 -5.38 -19.16 -4.04
CA GLU A 15 -4.12 -18.53 -3.61
C GLU A 15 -3.96 -17.18 -4.31
N LEU A 16 -3.60 -16.16 -3.55
CA LEU A 16 -3.19 -14.86 -4.09
C LEU A 16 -1.79 -14.99 -4.72
N LEU A 17 -1.69 -14.62 -5.98
CA LEU A 17 -0.39 -14.51 -6.65
C LEU A 17 0.32 -13.25 -6.13
N VAL A 18 1.38 -13.46 -5.37
CA VAL A 18 2.25 -12.38 -4.87
C VAL A 18 3.32 -12.08 -5.90
N SER A 19 3.49 -10.81 -6.26
CA SER A 19 4.56 -10.40 -7.18
C SER A 19 5.93 -10.46 -6.48
N PRO A 20 7.05 -10.68 -7.24
CA PRO A 20 8.39 -10.62 -6.64
C PRO A 20 8.71 -9.30 -5.94
N ILE A 21 8.13 -8.19 -6.41
CA ILE A 21 8.27 -6.87 -5.79
C ILE A 21 7.54 -6.82 -4.44
N ASP A 22 6.34 -7.39 -4.37
CA ASP A 22 5.58 -7.45 -3.11
C ASP A 22 6.27 -8.37 -2.08
N GLU A 23 6.87 -9.47 -2.52
CA GLU A 23 7.71 -10.31 -1.64
C GLU A 23 8.89 -9.50 -1.09
N LEU A 24 9.58 -8.73 -1.94
CA LEU A 24 10.68 -7.89 -1.54
C LEU A 24 10.22 -6.79 -0.55
N LYS A 25 9.08 -6.15 -0.80
CA LYS A 25 8.47 -5.17 0.11
C LYS A 25 8.20 -5.78 1.48
N ASN A 26 7.62 -6.98 1.51
CA ASN A 26 7.33 -7.70 2.76
C ASN A 26 8.59 -8.06 3.57
N VAL A 27 9.69 -8.40 2.89
CA VAL A 27 10.96 -8.75 3.53
C VAL A 27 11.70 -7.50 4.01
N ALA A 28 11.78 -6.47 3.18
CA ALA A 28 12.55 -5.26 3.47
C ALA A 28 11.86 -4.36 4.52
N ARG A 29 10.53 -4.41 4.62
CA ARG A 29 9.71 -3.59 5.54
C ARG A 29 10.09 -2.12 5.53
N ALA A 30 10.46 -1.61 4.37
CA ALA A 30 10.75 -0.20 4.17
C ALA A 30 9.45 0.59 4.06
N ASP A 31 9.42 1.78 4.63
CA ASP A 31 8.25 2.67 4.50
C ASP A 31 8.21 3.33 3.13
N ILE A 32 9.37 3.61 2.56
CA ILE A 32 9.52 4.30 1.27
C ILE A 32 10.44 3.50 0.35
N TRP A 33 10.00 3.35 -0.89
CA TRP A 33 10.80 2.87 -2.01
C TRP A 33 11.29 4.06 -2.84
N VAL A 34 12.59 4.09 -3.11
CA VAL A 34 13.15 5.10 -4.02
C VAL A 34 13.49 4.43 -5.33
N GLN A 35 12.80 4.86 -6.38
CA GLN A 35 13.03 4.42 -7.75
C GLN A 35 13.76 5.52 -8.51
N VAL A 36 14.90 5.17 -9.12
CA VAL A 36 15.66 6.08 -9.98
C VAL A 36 15.72 5.52 -11.38
N ASN A 37 15.22 6.28 -12.35
CA ASN A 37 15.31 5.99 -13.76
C ASN A 37 16.17 7.06 -14.43
N TRP A 38 16.98 6.67 -15.41
CA TRP A 38 17.84 7.58 -16.13
C TRP A 38 17.99 7.17 -17.60
N SER A 39 18.31 8.14 -18.44
CA SER A 39 18.59 7.93 -19.87
C SER A 39 19.78 8.79 -20.31
N GLU A 40 20.53 8.28 -21.29
CA GLU A 40 21.60 9.02 -21.96
C GLU A 40 21.06 9.70 -23.23
N ASN A 41 21.34 10.98 -23.37
CA ASN A 41 20.97 11.77 -24.52
C ASN A 41 22.24 12.21 -25.25
N LEU A 42 22.45 11.73 -26.48
CA LEU A 42 23.55 12.16 -27.34
C LEU A 42 23.19 13.49 -28.03
N VAL A 43 24.06 14.46 -27.93
CA VAL A 43 23.92 15.78 -28.55
C VAL A 43 25.14 16.12 -29.41
N ALA A 44 25.02 17.15 -30.22
CA ALA A 44 26.08 17.62 -31.12
C ALA A 44 26.68 16.50 -31.99
N GLY A 45 25.81 15.72 -32.66
CA GLY A 45 26.23 14.63 -33.54
C GLY A 45 26.95 13.48 -32.84
N GLY A 46 26.67 13.25 -31.53
CA GLY A 46 27.26 12.19 -30.72
C GLY A 46 28.59 12.56 -30.06
N SER A 47 29.11 13.77 -30.28
CA SER A 47 30.35 14.21 -29.61
C SER A 47 30.18 14.56 -28.14
N LYS A 48 28.95 14.78 -27.68
CA LYS A 48 28.61 15.04 -26.28
C LYS A 48 27.44 14.19 -25.85
N LYS A 49 27.35 13.91 -24.57
CA LYS A 49 26.20 13.26 -23.92
C LYS A 49 25.73 14.03 -22.68
N ALA A 50 24.46 14.01 -22.44
CA ALA A 50 23.81 14.47 -21.22
C ALA A 50 23.02 13.32 -20.59
N LEU A 51 22.83 13.35 -19.28
CA LEU A 51 21.93 12.43 -18.60
C LEU A 51 20.65 13.15 -18.19
N THR A 52 19.53 12.50 -18.41
CA THR A 52 18.24 12.88 -17.80
C THR A 52 17.88 11.82 -16.78
N PHE A 53 17.41 12.23 -15.60
CA PHE A 53 16.94 11.31 -14.58
C PHE A 53 15.58 11.70 -14.05
N THR A 54 14.88 10.72 -13.49
CA THR A 54 13.72 10.89 -12.62
C THR A 54 13.93 10.04 -11.38
N MET A 55 13.63 10.61 -10.22
CA MET A 55 13.66 9.95 -8.93
C MET A 55 12.28 10.08 -8.28
N GLN A 56 11.72 8.97 -7.83
CA GLN A 56 10.42 8.90 -7.21
C GLN A 56 10.54 8.20 -5.86
N GLY A 57 10.00 8.82 -4.81
CA GLY A 57 9.76 8.18 -3.52
C GLY A 57 8.33 7.67 -3.51
N LEU A 58 8.16 6.36 -3.36
CA LEU A 58 6.88 5.67 -3.34
C LEU A 58 6.61 5.15 -1.94
N ASP A 59 5.42 5.39 -1.40
CA ASP A 59 4.97 4.75 -0.17
C ASP A 59 4.85 3.24 -0.39
N ALA A 60 5.46 2.44 0.49
CA ALA A 60 5.50 0.98 0.34
C ALA A 60 4.15 0.28 0.62
N TYR A 61 3.18 1.00 1.15
CA TYR A 61 1.87 0.46 1.51
C TYR A 61 0.82 0.67 0.43
N ASN A 62 0.88 1.79 -0.29
CA ASN A 62 -0.14 2.13 -1.28
C ASN A 62 0.42 2.52 -2.66
N ASP A 63 1.73 2.41 -2.85
CA ASP A 63 2.47 2.77 -4.07
C ASP A 63 2.28 4.23 -4.54
N LYS A 64 1.72 5.10 -3.71
CA LYS A 64 1.56 6.53 -4.03
C LYS A 64 2.92 7.22 -4.04
N GLN A 65 3.13 8.08 -5.05
CA GLN A 65 4.32 8.91 -5.09
C GLN A 65 4.20 10.03 -4.04
N VAL A 66 5.16 10.06 -3.12
CA VAL A 66 5.21 11.00 -1.99
C VAL A 66 6.34 12.01 -2.10
N ALA A 67 7.33 11.73 -2.94
CA ALA A 67 8.40 12.65 -3.28
C ALA A 67 8.83 12.45 -4.74
N GLY A 68 9.34 13.49 -5.36
CA GLY A 68 9.84 13.41 -6.72
C GLY A 68 10.91 14.45 -7.02
N ALA A 69 11.85 14.05 -7.85
CA ALA A 69 12.83 14.95 -8.44
C ALA A 69 13.16 14.48 -9.86
N SER A 70 13.46 15.42 -10.73
CA SER A 70 13.91 15.13 -12.08
C SER A 70 14.83 16.24 -12.58
N GLY A 71 15.71 15.90 -13.49
CA GLY A 71 16.61 16.88 -14.06
C GLY A 71 17.41 16.35 -15.25
N THR A 72 18.01 17.27 -15.98
CA THR A 72 18.94 16.97 -17.06
C THR A 72 20.25 17.66 -16.76
N GLY A 73 21.32 16.88 -16.75
CA GLY A 73 22.68 17.38 -16.52
C GLY A 73 23.25 18.09 -17.73
N ASN A 74 24.33 18.84 -17.52
CA ASN A 74 25.06 19.47 -18.59
C ASN A 74 25.67 18.44 -19.55
N ALA A 75 25.70 18.76 -20.83
CA ALA A 75 26.31 17.90 -21.83
C ALA A 75 27.85 17.93 -21.73
N VAL A 76 28.45 16.76 -21.55
CA VAL A 76 29.90 16.55 -21.43
C VAL A 76 30.41 15.82 -22.67
N PHE A 77 31.68 16.07 -23.09
CA PHE A 77 32.27 15.32 -24.18
C PHE A 77 32.24 13.81 -23.92
N THR A 78 31.80 13.05 -24.92
CA THR A 78 31.62 11.60 -24.81
C THR A 78 32.91 10.87 -24.36
N SER A 79 34.08 11.38 -24.79
CA SER A 79 35.38 10.84 -24.39
C SER A 79 35.76 11.05 -22.91
N GLN A 80 35.06 11.97 -22.23
CA GLN A 80 35.30 12.31 -20.82
C GLN A 80 34.13 11.92 -19.90
N ALA A 81 33.02 11.53 -20.49
CA ALA A 81 31.78 11.28 -19.78
C ALA A 81 31.79 9.93 -19.06
N GLN A 82 31.84 9.94 -17.75
CA GLN A 82 31.60 8.77 -16.89
C GLN A 82 30.15 8.83 -16.39
N THR A 83 29.31 7.95 -16.92
CA THR A 83 27.87 7.93 -16.63
C THR A 83 27.57 7.87 -15.12
N SER A 84 28.32 7.07 -14.35
CA SER A 84 28.13 6.94 -12.90
C SER A 84 28.38 8.26 -12.16
N ILE A 85 29.44 8.98 -12.50
CA ILE A 85 29.77 10.27 -11.86
C ILE A 85 28.73 11.33 -12.24
N MET A 86 28.36 11.39 -13.51
CA MET A 86 27.34 12.33 -13.99
C MET A 86 25.98 12.09 -13.31
N LEU A 87 25.60 10.80 -13.12
CA LEU A 87 24.35 10.44 -12.46
C LEU A 87 24.40 10.79 -10.96
N GLU A 88 25.52 10.51 -10.30
CA GLU A 88 25.72 10.83 -8.88
C GLU A 88 25.60 12.35 -8.63
N GLU A 89 26.32 13.17 -9.38
CA GLU A 89 26.26 14.63 -9.28
C GLU A 89 24.83 15.16 -9.52
N LEU A 90 24.15 14.58 -10.50
CA LEU A 90 22.81 14.99 -10.87
C LEU A 90 21.80 14.64 -9.78
N VAL A 91 21.87 13.43 -9.22
CA VAL A 91 20.99 12.97 -8.13
C VAL A 91 21.27 13.78 -6.86
N VAL A 92 22.54 13.93 -6.47
CA VAL A 92 22.94 14.68 -5.26
C VAL A 92 22.45 16.12 -5.31
N GLY A 93 22.57 16.76 -6.49
CA GLY A 93 22.06 18.14 -6.68
C GLY A 93 20.56 18.32 -6.48
N HIS A 94 19.79 17.23 -6.48
CA HIS A 94 18.32 17.24 -6.31
C HIS A 94 17.86 16.58 -5.00
N MET A 95 18.77 16.17 -4.14
CA MET A 95 18.43 15.49 -2.87
C MET A 95 17.70 16.40 -1.87
N GLU A 96 18.08 17.68 -1.79
CA GLU A 96 17.47 18.60 -0.81
C GLU A 96 15.95 18.76 -1.02
N PRO A 97 15.44 19.15 -2.22
CA PRO A 97 14.00 19.25 -2.45
C PRO A 97 13.29 17.90 -2.32
N PHE A 98 13.93 16.79 -2.69
CA PHE A 98 13.38 15.46 -2.53
C PHE A 98 13.21 15.09 -1.05
N THR A 99 14.23 15.27 -0.24
CA THR A 99 14.21 15.01 1.21
C THR A 99 13.18 15.89 1.92
N LYS A 100 13.04 17.15 1.50
CA LYS A 100 12.03 18.05 2.07
C LYS A 100 10.60 17.53 1.84
N GLN A 101 10.30 16.98 0.66
CA GLN A 101 9.01 16.36 0.36
C GLN A 101 8.78 15.12 1.24
N LEU A 102 9.79 14.24 1.40
CA LEU A 102 9.71 13.09 2.30
C LEU A 102 9.44 13.50 3.74
N THR A 103 10.14 14.51 4.24
CA THR A 103 9.94 15.01 5.61
C THR A 103 8.52 15.55 5.80
N SER A 104 7.98 16.24 4.80
CA SER A 104 6.58 16.71 4.84
C SER A 104 5.60 15.55 4.84
N TYR A 105 5.87 14.51 4.05
CA TYR A 105 5.05 13.31 4.01
C TYR A 105 5.05 12.56 5.36
N PHE A 106 6.22 12.39 6.00
CA PHE A 106 6.29 11.74 7.31
C PHE A 106 5.50 12.48 8.39
N LYS A 107 5.45 13.81 8.34
CA LYS A 107 4.58 14.57 9.25
C LYS A 107 3.10 14.28 9.02
N ILE A 108 2.68 14.16 7.75
CA ILE A 108 1.30 13.76 7.43
C ILE A 108 0.99 12.36 7.97
N LEU A 109 1.93 11.42 7.82
CA LEU A 109 1.75 10.07 8.38
C LEU A 109 1.62 10.08 9.92
N GLU A 110 2.37 10.93 10.61
CA GLU A 110 2.27 11.07 12.08
C GLU A 110 0.92 11.66 12.50
N GLU A 111 0.37 12.61 11.74
CA GLU A 111 -0.87 13.31 12.06
C GLU A 111 -2.13 12.56 11.61
N GLU A 112 -2.08 11.93 10.44
CA GLU A 112 -3.26 11.35 9.78
C GLU A 112 -3.27 9.81 9.75
N GLY A 113 -2.17 9.19 10.16
CA GLY A 113 -2.00 7.74 10.06
C GLY A 113 -1.62 7.29 8.65
N ARG A 114 -1.48 5.99 8.48
CA ARG A 114 -1.07 5.33 7.24
C ARG A 114 -2.28 4.81 6.47
N GLN A 115 -2.32 5.10 5.18
CA GLN A 115 -3.42 4.65 4.33
C GLN A 115 -3.21 3.21 3.87
N ILE A 116 -4.23 2.38 4.07
CA ILE A 116 -4.31 1.01 3.59
C ILE A 116 -5.61 0.77 2.81
N ILE A 117 -5.69 -0.41 2.18
CA ILE A 117 -6.88 -0.94 1.53
C ILE A 117 -7.33 -2.20 2.27
N ALA A 118 -8.62 -2.30 2.57
CA ALA A 118 -9.21 -3.45 3.22
C ALA A 118 -10.37 -4.02 2.38
N HIS A 119 -10.32 -5.31 2.11
CA HIS A 119 -11.41 -6.06 1.51
C HIS A 119 -12.02 -6.98 2.55
N ILE A 120 -13.33 -6.96 2.66
CA ILE A 120 -14.11 -7.93 3.43
C ILE A 120 -14.93 -8.72 2.45
N LYS A 121 -14.81 -10.04 2.48
CA LYS A 121 -15.49 -10.96 1.56
C LYS A 121 -16.15 -12.09 2.31
N VAL A 122 -17.11 -12.71 1.65
CA VAL A 122 -17.80 -13.88 2.13
C VAL A 122 -17.51 -15.05 1.19
N PHE A 123 -17.12 -16.19 1.71
CA PHE A 123 -17.05 -17.44 0.94
C PHE A 123 -18.45 -17.97 0.66
N ASP A 124 -18.55 -18.81 -0.38
CA ASP A 124 -19.77 -19.50 -0.77
C ASP A 124 -20.25 -20.58 0.22
N ASP A 125 -19.41 -20.97 1.18
CA ASP A 125 -19.71 -21.90 2.27
C ASP A 125 -19.99 -21.21 3.62
N PHE A 126 -20.01 -19.89 3.66
CA PHE A 126 -20.42 -19.15 4.84
C PHE A 126 -21.95 -19.21 5.00
N ASP A 127 -22.43 -19.55 6.19
CA ASP A 127 -23.87 -19.58 6.49
C ASP A 127 -24.35 -18.17 6.84
N GLY A 128 -24.45 -17.32 5.82
CA GLY A 128 -24.84 -15.93 5.93
C GLY A 128 -24.16 -15.02 4.92
N ASP A 129 -24.39 -13.74 5.06
CA ASP A 129 -23.82 -12.67 4.25
C ASP A 129 -23.59 -11.39 5.07
N LEU A 130 -23.20 -10.30 4.42
CA LEU A 130 -22.91 -9.02 5.08
C LEU A 130 -24.17 -8.22 5.47
N GLU A 131 -25.34 -8.62 4.99
CA GLU A 131 -26.66 -8.05 5.32
C GLU A 131 -27.37 -8.83 6.44
N ASN A 132 -26.78 -9.94 6.93
CA ASN A 132 -27.34 -10.68 8.04
C ASN A 132 -27.36 -9.87 9.34
N ASP A 133 -28.49 -9.97 10.06
CA ASP A 133 -28.68 -9.30 11.35
C ASP A 133 -27.95 -10.01 12.49
N TYR A 134 -27.17 -9.23 13.22
CA TYR A 134 -26.51 -9.61 14.48
C TYR A 134 -26.87 -8.56 15.53
N ASP A 135 -27.65 -8.93 16.52
CA ASP A 135 -28.07 -8.06 17.63
C ASP A 135 -28.80 -6.78 17.20
N GLY A 136 -29.47 -6.81 16.03
CA GLY A 136 -30.23 -5.68 15.48
C GLY A 136 -29.48 -4.78 14.51
N TYR A 137 -28.28 -5.17 14.11
CA TYR A 137 -27.45 -4.48 13.11
C TYR A 137 -26.99 -5.45 12.03
N GLU A 138 -26.89 -5.00 10.79
CA GLU A 138 -26.30 -5.78 9.71
C GLU A 138 -24.79 -5.98 9.97
N LEU A 139 -24.25 -7.14 9.59
CA LEU A 139 -22.81 -7.41 9.75
C LEU A 139 -21.94 -6.35 9.07
N GLY A 140 -22.38 -5.84 7.91
CA GLY A 140 -21.71 -4.75 7.22
C GLY A 140 -21.65 -3.47 8.05
N GLU A 141 -22.74 -3.10 8.74
CA GLU A 141 -22.79 -1.93 9.62
C GLU A 141 -21.86 -2.09 10.83
N ILE A 142 -21.83 -3.28 11.44
CA ILE A 142 -20.91 -3.59 12.55
C ILE A 142 -19.45 -3.42 12.12
N ILE A 143 -19.13 -3.85 10.91
CA ILE A 143 -17.78 -3.70 10.36
C ILE A 143 -17.46 -2.22 10.10
N GLU A 144 -18.38 -1.44 9.56
CA GLU A 144 -18.19 0.00 9.33
C GLU A 144 -18.03 0.78 10.64
N GLU A 145 -18.79 0.44 11.66
CA GLU A 145 -18.63 1.04 12.99
C GLU A 145 -17.26 0.71 13.60
N TRP A 146 -16.85 -0.56 13.51
CA TRP A 146 -15.49 -0.94 13.91
C TRP A 146 -14.41 -0.17 13.13
N MET A 147 -14.58 0.01 11.82
CA MET A 147 -13.68 0.83 11.00
C MET A 147 -13.61 2.27 11.52
N ALA A 148 -14.75 2.88 11.82
CA ALA A 148 -14.83 4.26 12.32
C ALA A 148 -14.09 4.41 13.66
N ASP A 149 -14.25 3.45 14.55
CA ASP A 149 -13.66 3.50 15.89
C ASP A 149 -12.15 3.22 15.90
N ASN A 150 -11.65 2.44 14.95
CA ASN A 150 -10.26 1.97 14.93
C ASN A 150 -9.37 2.68 13.89
N THR A 151 -9.92 3.56 13.06
CA THR A 151 -9.13 4.41 12.16
C THR A 151 -8.73 5.72 12.81
N VAL A 152 -7.66 6.33 12.33
CA VAL A 152 -7.24 7.66 12.80
C VAL A 152 -8.28 8.69 12.37
N ASN A 153 -8.90 9.36 13.36
CA ASN A 153 -9.97 10.35 13.17
C ASN A 153 -11.21 9.81 12.42
N GLY A 154 -11.49 8.51 12.49
CA GLY A 154 -12.61 7.90 11.77
C GLY A 154 -12.47 7.94 10.24
N LYS A 155 -11.24 8.05 9.72
CA LYS A 155 -11.02 8.25 8.27
C LYS A 155 -10.93 6.95 7.51
N PHE A 156 -11.94 6.67 6.71
CA PHE A 156 -11.97 5.63 5.68
C PHE A 156 -13.03 5.96 4.63
N ASN A 157 -13.02 5.28 3.49
CA ASN A 157 -14.06 5.40 2.47
C ASN A 157 -14.58 4.00 2.13
N THR A 158 -15.87 3.77 2.26
CA THR A 158 -16.54 2.58 1.72
C THR A 158 -16.78 2.80 0.23
N VAL A 159 -16.10 2.01 -0.61
CA VAL A 159 -16.19 2.10 -2.08
C VAL A 159 -17.19 1.09 -2.64
N ILE A 160 -17.23 -0.09 -2.04
CA ILE A 160 -18.17 -1.17 -2.37
C ILE A 160 -18.77 -1.64 -1.06
N ALA A 161 -20.11 -1.77 -1.06
CA ALA A 161 -20.87 -2.44 -0.02
C ALA A 161 -21.95 -3.28 -0.70
N THR A 162 -21.84 -4.60 -0.61
CA THR A 162 -22.78 -5.58 -1.13
C THR A 162 -22.91 -6.74 -0.15
N GLU A 163 -23.89 -7.59 -0.31
CA GLU A 163 -24.10 -8.78 0.52
C GLU A 163 -22.86 -9.68 0.68
N ASN A 164 -21.96 -9.70 -0.32
CA ASN A 164 -20.80 -10.62 -0.35
C ASN A 164 -19.43 -9.93 -0.36
N HIS A 165 -19.39 -8.59 -0.48
CA HIS A 165 -18.13 -7.87 -0.60
C HIS A 165 -18.24 -6.43 -0.12
N MET A 166 -17.34 -6.02 0.75
CA MET A 166 -17.06 -4.62 1.07
C MET A 166 -15.62 -4.29 0.70
N LEU A 167 -15.42 -3.11 0.13
CA LEU A 167 -14.11 -2.52 -0.18
C LEU A 167 -14.00 -1.18 0.52
N PHE A 168 -12.97 -1.07 1.33
CA PHE A 168 -12.58 0.15 2.02
C PHE A 168 -11.27 0.66 1.47
N GLU A 169 -11.26 1.93 1.04
CA GLU A 169 -10.07 2.64 0.58
C GLU A 169 -9.76 3.82 1.51
N ASN A 170 -8.51 4.32 1.41
CA ASN A 170 -8.02 5.41 2.27
C ASN A 170 -8.26 5.15 3.76
N VAL A 171 -8.17 3.90 4.17
CA VAL A 171 -8.31 3.49 5.57
C VAL A 171 -7.08 3.95 6.35
N CYS A 172 -7.22 5.00 7.14
CA CYS A 172 -6.12 5.61 7.89
C CYS A 172 -5.87 4.87 9.20
N ILE A 173 -4.87 4.00 9.23
CA ILE A 173 -4.51 3.22 10.42
C ILE A 173 -3.40 3.92 11.22
N PRO A 174 -3.33 3.73 12.56
CA PRO A 174 -2.21 4.24 13.35
C PRO A 174 -0.88 3.62 12.91
N LEU A 175 0.22 4.36 13.01
CA LEU A 175 1.55 3.83 12.65
C LEU A 175 2.00 2.72 13.60
N GLN A 176 1.61 2.81 14.88
CA GLN A 176 1.93 1.85 15.92
C GLN A 176 0.70 1.57 16.77
N ASN A 177 0.62 0.35 17.30
CA ASN A 177 -0.39 -0.01 18.28
C ASN A 177 -0.02 0.51 19.68
N GLU A 178 -0.91 0.32 20.66
CA GLU A 178 -0.71 0.71 22.07
C GLU A 178 0.57 0.14 22.72
N LYS A 179 1.11 -0.95 22.17
CA LYS A 179 2.35 -1.61 22.64
C LYS A 179 3.60 -1.13 21.89
N GLY A 180 3.48 -0.06 21.07
CA GLY A 180 4.58 0.49 20.28
C GLY A 180 5.06 -0.42 19.13
N ARG A 181 4.20 -1.32 18.64
CA ARG A 181 4.51 -2.19 17.50
C ARG A 181 3.98 -1.58 16.22
N ASP A 182 4.82 -1.54 15.19
CA ASP A 182 4.44 -1.01 13.89
C ASP A 182 3.22 -1.74 13.34
N MET A 183 2.26 -0.96 12.79
CA MET A 183 1.05 -1.47 12.19
C MET A 183 1.21 -1.57 10.67
N ASP A 184 0.66 -2.64 10.14
CA ASP A 184 0.46 -2.89 8.71
C ASP A 184 -1.00 -3.36 8.50
N ALA A 185 -1.46 -3.44 7.25
CA ALA A 185 -2.81 -3.86 6.93
C ALA A 185 -3.17 -5.21 7.56
N ARG A 186 -2.21 -6.16 7.57
CA ARG A 186 -2.42 -7.49 8.16
C ARG A 186 -2.67 -7.44 9.65
N ARG A 187 -1.87 -6.67 10.39
CA ARG A 187 -1.98 -6.58 11.84
C ARG A 187 -3.27 -5.88 12.24
N TRP A 188 -3.60 -4.83 11.51
CA TRP A 188 -4.79 -4.06 11.77
C TRP A 188 -6.07 -4.86 11.50
N ILE A 189 -6.22 -5.48 10.33
CA ILE A 189 -7.37 -6.33 10.01
C ILE A 189 -7.45 -7.59 10.92
N ARG A 190 -6.33 -8.04 11.47
CA ARG A 190 -6.36 -9.11 12.46
C ARG A 190 -7.08 -8.72 13.75
N GLU A 191 -7.15 -7.46 14.08
CA GLU A 191 -7.91 -6.98 15.23
C GLU A 191 -9.41 -7.08 14.94
N LEU A 192 -9.85 -6.67 13.74
CA LEU A 192 -11.21 -6.94 13.27
C LEU A 192 -11.53 -8.46 13.25
N GLN A 193 -10.63 -9.27 12.71
CA GLN A 193 -10.79 -10.73 12.69
C GLN A 193 -11.04 -11.31 14.09
N ARG A 194 -10.34 -10.80 15.09
CA ARG A 194 -10.53 -11.26 16.47
C ARG A 194 -11.86 -10.81 17.03
N MET A 195 -12.26 -9.58 16.82
CA MET A 195 -13.56 -9.07 17.26
C MET A 195 -14.70 -9.90 16.68
N LEU A 196 -14.69 -10.14 15.35
CA LEU A 196 -15.70 -10.96 14.68
C LEU A 196 -15.77 -12.39 15.22
N ARG A 197 -14.62 -13.01 15.53
CA ARG A 197 -14.59 -14.33 16.10
C ARG A 197 -15.04 -14.35 17.56
N ASP A 198 -14.58 -13.41 18.38
CA ASP A 198 -14.75 -13.43 19.83
C ASP A 198 -16.14 -12.94 20.25
N GLU A 199 -16.78 -12.04 19.47
CA GLU A 199 -18.08 -11.46 19.76
C GLU A 199 -19.23 -12.09 18.95
N TYR A 200 -18.95 -12.50 17.70
CA TYR A 200 -19.98 -13.00 16.77
C TYR A 200 -19.77 -14.44 16.34
N GLU A 201 -18.74 -15.12 16.84
CA GLU A 201 -18.39 -16.51 16.50
C GLU A 201 -18.11 -16.72 14.99
N ILE A 202 -17.73 -15.65 14.27
CA ILE A 202 -17.48 -15.68 12.82
C ILE A 202 -16.02 -16.05 12.56
N GLU A 203 -15.82 -17.25 12.02
CA GLU A 203 -14.49 -17.69 11.55
C GLU A 203 -14.16 -17.05 10.18
N SER A 204 -12.91 -16.70 10.02
CA SER A 204 -12.46 -16.03 8.78
C SER A 204 -11.00 -16.31 8.47
N LYS A 205 -10.63 -16.15 7.20
CA LYS A 205 -9.26 -16.26 6.69
C LYS A 205 -8.73 -14.89 6.30
N LEU A 206 -7.54 -14.56 6.78
CA LEU A 206 -6.85 -13.31 6.47
C LEU A 206 -5.72 -13.55 5.46
N THR A 207 -5.76 -12.84 4.34
CA THR A 207 -4.71 -12.79 3.32
C THR A 207 -4.23 -11.37 3.10
N THR A 208 -3.03 -11.19 2.53
CA THR A 208 -2.45 -9.85 2.32
C THR A 208 -1.73 -9.77 0.99
N LYS A 209 -1.72 -8.57 0.40
CA LYS A 209 -0.89 -8.24 -0.74
C LYS A 209 -0.03 -7.03 -0.38
N GLY A 210 1.31 -7.25 -0.35
CA GLY A 210 2.23 -6.23 0.18
C GLY A 210 1.98 -5.91 1.65
N LEU A 211 2.29 -4.68 2.04
CA LEU A 211 2.13 -4.18 3.42
C LEU A 211 0.79 -3.45 3.63
N GLY A 212 0.22 -2.89 2.58
CA GLY A 212 -0.89 -1.96 2.66
C GLY A 212 -2.25 -2.51 2.22
N GLU A 213 -2.35 -3.77 1.82
CA GLU A 213 -3.63 -4.35 1.40
C GLU A 213 -3.89 -5.66 2.14
N ALA A 214 -5.09 -5.78 2.71
CA ALA A 214 -5.53 -6.99 3.39
C ALA A 214 -6.93 -7.38 2.95
N THR A 215 -7.16 -8.69 2.87
CA THR A 215 -8.46 -9.28 2.58
C THR A 215 -8.84 -10.21 3.72
N LEU A 216 -9.95 -9.93 4.37
CA LEU A 216 -10.59 -10.81 5.33
C LEU A 216 -11.74 -11.54 4.62
N ILE A 217 -11.75 -12.86 4.68
CA ILE A 217 -12.75 -13.67 4.01
C ILE A 217 -13.45 -14.51 5.07
N MET A 218 -14.74 -14.28 5.28
CA MET A 218 -15.58 -15.02 6.22
C MET A 218 -16.03 -16.34 5.61
N GLY A 219 -16.15 -17.35 6.44
CA GLY A 219 -16.46 -18.71 6.04
C GLY A 219 -15.31 -19.67 6.34
N SER A 220 -15.48 -20.93 5.98
CA SER A 220 -14.55 -21.94 6.41
C SER A 220 -13.23 -21.97 5.65
N LYS A 221 -12.41 -22.65 6.13
CA LYS A 221 -10.96 -22.93 6.09
C LYS A 221 -10.44 -23.56 4.79
#